data_ed5459ec781a2cdb4f96d41670e17657
#
_entry.id   ed5459ec781a2cdb4f96d41670e17657
#
_cell.length_a   1.000
_cell.length_b   1.000
_cell.length_c   1.000
_cell.angle_alpha   90.00
_cell.angle_beta   90.00
_cell.angle_gamma   90.00
#
_symmetry.space_group_name_H-M   'P 1'
#
loop_
_entity.id
_entity.type
_entity.pdbx_description
1 polymer ?
#
loop_
_entity_poly.entity_id
_entity_poly.type
_entity_poly.pdbx_seq_one_letter_code
_entity_poly.pdbx_strand_id
1 'polypeptide(L)'
;MAQDLLLKGSGPDILIRDGIIRRKGLGIEAGPDVTVIDTTGLTVSGGFTDLHVHFREPGYSYKETIRTGSLAAARGGYTTVCTMPNLNPVPDSLRHLDLEQEIIDRDAVIQVLPYASITI
;
A
#
# COMPACT_ATOMS: atom_id res chain seq x y z
N MET A 1 8.09 -15.26 2.82
CA MET A 1 8.97 -14.68 1.79
C MET A 1 8.10 -14.17 0.66
N ALA A 2 8.39 -13.00 0.09
CA ALA A 2 7.65 -12.50 -1.07
C ALA A 2 7.94 -13.40 -2.28
N GLN A 3 6.90 -13.68 -3.09
CA GLN A 3 7.04 -14.49 -4.30
C GLN A 3 7.81 -13.68 -5.36
N ASP A 4 8.80 -14.31 -6.01
CA ASP A 4 9.51 -13.70 -7.12
C ASP A 4 8.60 -13.62 -8.35
N LEU A 5 8.61 -12.49 -9.05
CA LEU A 5 7.72 -12.21 -10.17
C LEU A 5 8.51 -11.73 -11.39
N LEU A 6 8.04 -12.12 -12.58
CA LEU A 6 8.47 -11.55 -13.85
C LEU A 6 7.24 -11.00 -14.58
N LEU A 7 7.14 -9.67 -14.72
CA LEU A 7 6.14 -9.02 -15.56
C LEU A 7 6.64 -9.02 -16.99
N LYS A 8 5.85 -9.59 -17.93
CA LYS A 8 6.28 -9.82 -19.32
C LYS A 8 5.14 -9.57 -20.30
N GLY A 9 5.40 -8.86 -21.40
CA GLY A 9 4.44 -8.71 -22.49
C GLY A 9 4.20 -7.27 -22.93
N SER A 10 4.12 -6.28 -22.05
CA SER A 10 3.92 -4.89 -22.39
C SER A 10 5.16 -4.06 -22.09
N GLY A 11 5.96 -3.79 -23.11
CA GLY A 11 7.21 -3.04 -22.99
C GLY A 11 8.35 -3.89 -22.44
N PRO A 12 9.32 -3.29 -21.74
CA PRO A 12 10.41 -4.05 -21.15
C PRO A 12 9.93 -4.95 -20.01
N ASP A 13 10.46 -6.18 -19.98
CA ASP A 13 10.24 -7.12 -18.90
C ASP A 13 10.74 -6.55 -17.56
N ILE A 14 10.07 -6.87 -16.46
CA ILE A 14 10.44 -6.40 -15.12
C ILE A 14 10.54 -7.61 -14.19
N LEU A 15 11.77 -7.92 -13.74
CA LEU A 15 12.02 -8.97 -12.75
C LEU A 15 12.03 -8.36 -11.34
N ILE A 16 11.17 -8.90 -10.49
CA ILE A 16 11.03 -8.51 -9.09
C ILE A 16 11.44 -9.71 -8.24
N ARG A 17 12.37 -9.51 -7.29
CA ARG A 17 12.78 -10.49 -6.29
C ARG A 17 12.84 -9.86 -4.91
N ASP A 18 12.33 -10.55 -3.91
CA ASP A 18 12.24 -10.04 -2.54
C ASP A 18 11.54 -8.68 -2.46
N GLY A 19 10.51 -8.46 -3.30
CA GLY A 19 9.77 -7.19 -3.37
C GLY A 19 10.52 -6.03 -4.04
N ILE A 20 11.70 -6.27 -4.63
CA ILE A 20 12.54 -5.24 -5.25
C ILE A 20 12.69 -5.49 -6.75
N ILE A 21 12.57 -4.46 -7.58
CA ILE A 21 12.89 -4.53 -9.01
C ILE A 21 14.39 -4.76 -9.16
N ARG A 22 14.77 -5.95 -9.64
CA ARG A 22 16.17 -6.35 -9.83
C ARG A 22 16.66 -6.13 -11.25
N ARG A 23 15.79 -6.30 -12.23
CA ARG A 23 16.15 -6.11 -13.64
C ARG A 23 14.97 -5.54 -14.41
N LYS A 24 15.28 -4.70 -15.40
CA LYS A 24 14.35 -4.19 -16.40
C LYS A 24 15.02 -4.27 -17.77
N GLY A 25 14.38 -4.86 -18.76
CA GLY A 25 14.94 -5.03 -20.10
C GLY A 25 14.10 -5.96 -20.95
N LEU A 26 14.57 -6.26 -22.16
CA LEU A 26 13.89 -7.20 -23.07
C LEU A 26 14.47 -8.60 -22.91
N GLY A 27 13.62 -9.63 -23.07
CA GLY A 27 14.03 -11.02 -23.11
C GLY A 27 14.56 -11.56 -21.78
N ILE A 28 14.05 -11.06 -20.65
CA ILE A 28 14.40 -11.62 -19.34
C ILE A 28 13.76 -13.01 -19.23
N GLU A 29 14.59 -14.02 -18.94
CA GLU A 29 14.11 -15.38 -18.71
C GLU A 29 13.75 -15.57 -17.22
N ALA A 30 12.61 -16.20 -16.99
CA ALA A 30 12.21 -16.60 -15.65
C ALA A 30 13.00 -17.84 -15.21
N GLY A 31 13.54 -17.79 -13.99
CA GLY A 31 14.05 -19.00 -13.33
C GLY A 31 12.89 -19.92 -12.89
N PRO A 32 13.20 -21.14 -12.42
CA PRO A 32 12.18 -22.14 -12.08
C PRO A 32 11.22 -21.69 -10.96
N ASP A 33 11.67 -20.81 -10.07
CA ASP A 33 10.90 -20.35 -8.90
C ASP A 33 10.27 -18.95 -9.10
N VAL A 34 10.23 -18.45 -10.34
CA VAL A 34 9.69 -17.13 -10.67
C VAL A 34 8.32 -17.25 -11.32
N THR A 35 7.31 -16.62 -10.75
CA THR A 35 5.99 -16.55 -11.36
C THR A 35 5.98 -15.51 -12.49
N VAL A 36 5.62 -15.91 -13.68
CA VAL A 36 5.45 -15.03 -14.84
C VAL A 36 4.03 -14.47 -14.86
N ILE A 37 3.92 -13.15 -14.93
CA ILE A 37 2.65 -12.44 -15.11
C ILE A 37 2.63 -11.87 -16.53
N ASP A 38 1.70 -12.34 -17.35
CA ASP A 38 1.47 -11.79 -18.68
C ASP A 38 0.81 -10.40 -18.57
N THR A 39 1.52 -9.40 -19.08
CA THR A 39 1.06 -8.00 -19.11
C THR A 39 0.70 -7.54 -20.53
N THR A 40 0.54 -8.46 -21.49
CA THR A 40 0.19 -8.11 -22.88
C THR A 40 -1.09 -7.31 -22.94
N GLY A 41 -1.02 -6.13 -23.56
CA GLY A 41 -2.15 -5.19 -23.67
C GLY A 41 -2.44 -4.39 -22.40
N LEU A 42 -1.66 -4.57 -21.32
CA LEU A 42 -1.80 -3.82 -20.08
C LEU A 42 -0.75 -2.71 -19.98
N THR A 43 -1.04 -1.69 -19.20
CA THR A 43 -0.05 -0.69 -18.78
C THR A 43 0.48 -1.06 -17.40
N VAL A 44 1.81 -1.14 -17.28
CA VAL A 44 2.49 -1.39 -16.00
C VAL A 44 2.99 -0.07 -15.44
N SER A 45 2.59 0.27 -14.23
CA SER A 45 3.00 1.49 -13.51
C SER A 45 3.40 1.15 -12.07
N GLY A 46 4.01 2.11 -11.39
CA GLY A 46 4.10 2.08 -9.92
C GLY A 46 2.70 2.13 -9.30
N GLY A 47 2.58 1.67 -8.06
CA GLY A 47 1.34 1.80 -7.29
C GLY A 47 1.01 3.27 -7.03
N PHE A 48 -0.29 3.58 -6.90
CA PHE A 48 -0.76 4.94 -6.66
C PHE A 48 -0.58 5.35 -5.19
N THR A 49 -0.47 6.66 -4.97
CA THR A 49 -0.47 7.27 -3.63
C THR A 49 -1.67 8.21 -3.52
N ASP A 50 -2.45 8.05 -2.45
CA ASP A 50 -3.53 8.98 -2.10
C ASP A 50 -3.14 9.77 -0.84
N LEU A 51 -3.10 11.07 -0.95
CA LEU A 51 -2.68 11.96 0.14
C LEU A 51 -3.83 12.39 1.05
N HIS A 52 -5.06 11.89 0.85
CA HIS A 52 -6.21 12.34 1.61
C HIS A 52 -7.30 11.27 1.71
N VAL A 53 -7.20 10.38 2.70
CA VAL A 53 -8.21 9.36 2.97
C VAL A 53 -8.72 9.42 4.41
N HIS A 54 -9.86 8.79 4.69
CA HIS A 54 -10.49 8.76 6.01
C HIS A 54 -10.74 7.32 6.46
N PHE A 55 -9.80 6.71 7.18
CA PHE A 55 -9.94 5.34 7.68
C PHE A 55 -10.61 5.24 9.05
N ARG A 56 -10.99 6.32 9.66
CA ARG A 56 -11.91 6.42 10.80
C ARG A 56 -11.51 5.69 12.09
N GLU A 57 -10.35 5.08 12.19
CA GLU A 57 -9.81 4.47 13.40
C GLU A 57 -8.56 5.23 13.89
N PRO A 58 -8.50 5.45 15.20
CA PRO A 58 -9.45 5.09 16.26
C PRO A 58 -10.71 5.97 16.31
N GLY A 59 -11.73 5.46 16.99
CA GLY A 59 -12.91 6.22 17.44
C GLY A 59 -14.16 6.10 16.59
N TYR A 60 -14.06 5.83 15.29
CA TYR A 60 -15.21 5.79 14.38
C TYR A 60 -15.24 4.53 13.50
N SER A 61 -14.78 3.38 14.04
CA SER A 61 -14.67 2.09 13.34
C SER A 61 -16.00 1.63 12.69
N TYR A 62 -17.12 2.11 13.19
CA TYR A 62 -18.45 1.81 12.61
C TYR A 62 -18.67 2.45 11.23
N LYS A 63 -17.83 3.42 10.84
CA LYS A 63 -17.86 4.05 9.51
C LYS A 63 -16.88 3.39 8.55
N GLU A 64 -15.66 3.17 9.02
CA GLU A 64 -14.57 2.56 8.27
C GLU A 64 -13.49 2.09 9.23
N THR A 65 -12.78 1.01 8.90
CA THR A 65 -11.62 0.53 9.64
C THR A 65 -10.36 0.68 8.80
N ILE A 66 -9.20 0.72 9.46
CA ILE A 66 -7.90 0.72 8.77
C ILE A 66 -7.79 -0.51 7.86
N ARG A 67 -8.25 -1.68 8.34
CA ARG A 67 -8.23 -2.91 7.56
C ARG A 67 -9.10 -2.82 6.30
N THR A 68 -10.36 -2.42 6.42
CA THR A 68 -11.29 -2.39 5.28
C THR A 68 -10.92 -1.29 4.29
N GLY A 69 -10.54 -0.11 4.78
CA GLY A 69 -10.09 0.99 3.94
C GLY A 69 -8.80 0.68 3.20
N SER A 70 -7.81 0.08 3.86
CA SER A 70 -6.55 -0.31 3.22
C SER A 70 -6.74 -1.43 2.18
N LEU A 71 -7.66 -2.39 2.42
CA LEU A 71 -8.04 -3.39 1.43
C LEU A 71 -8.71 -2.77 0.20
N ALA A 72 -9.62 -1.80 0.41
CA ALA A 72 -10.26 -1.07 -0.69
C ALA A 72 -9.25 -0.29 -1.51
N ALA A 73 -8.30 0.41 -0.85
CA ALA A 73 -7.22 1.13 -1.50
C ALA A 73 -6.32 0.18 -2.31
N ALA A 74 -5.89 -0.95 -1.72
CA ALA A 74 -5.11 -1.98 -2.41
C ALA A 74 -5.84 -2.50 -3.66
N ARG A 75 -7.16 -2.75 -3.56
CA ARG A 75 -8.00 -3.16 -4.70
C ARG A 75 -8.05 -2.11 -5.81
N GLY A 76 -7.94 -0.83 -5.47
CA GLY A 76 -7.85 0.30 -6.40
C GLY A 76 -6.45 0.53 -6.98
N GLY A 77 -5.43 -0.25 -6.59
CA GLY A 77 -4.04 -0.10 -7.05
C GLY A 77 -3.22 0.92 -6.25
N TYR A 78 -3.73 1.37 -5.10
CA TYR A 78 -2.98 2.22 -4.18
C TYR A 78 -2.05 1.37 -3.31
N THR A 79 -0.80 1.80 -3.19
CA THR A 79 0.22 1.17 -2.33
C THR A 79 0.56 2.03 -1.12
N THR A 80 0.18 3.29 -1.14
CA THR A 80 0.40 4.24 -0.05
C THR A 80 -0.80 5.18 0.06
N VAL A 81 -1.25 5.43 1.29
CA VAL A 81 -2.29 6.41 1.58
C VAL A 81 -1.92 7.24 2.81
N CYS A 82 -2.39 8.50 2.86
CA CYS A 82 -2.24 9.36 4.02
C CYS A 82 -3.60 9.58 4.69
N THR A 83 -3.73 9.20 5.97
CA THR A 83 -4.98 9.30 6.73
C THR A 83 -5.14 10.67 7.37
N MET A 84 -6.34 11.21 7.28
CA MET A 84 -6.68 12.50 7.86
C MET A 84 -6.92 12.41 9.37
N PRO A 85 -6.55 13.44 10.16
CA PRO A 85 -6.50 13.39 11.62
C PRO A 85 -7.84 13.59 12.33
N ASN A 86 -8.96 13.51 11.61
CA ASN A 86 -10.29 13.71 12.20
C ASN A 86 -10.81 12.41 12.86
N LEU A 87 -10.12 11.99 13.89
CA LEU A 87 -10.29 10.77 14.69
C LEU A 87 -10.71 11.09 16.13
N ASN A 88 -10.91 10.04 16.94
CA ASN A 88 -11.17 10.16 18.37
C ASN A 88 -10.39 9.07 19.14
N PRO A 89 -9.33 9.41 19.89
CA PRO A 89 -8.84 10.79 20.07
C PRO A 89 -8.23 11.38 18.78
N VAL A 90 -8.21 12.70 18.68
CA VAL A 90 -7.49 13.41 17.62
C VAL A 90 -5.99 13.15 17.79
N PRO A 91 -5.21 12.81 16.74
CA PRO A 91 -3.78 12.54 16.84
C PRO A 91 -2.96 13.85 16.96
N ASP A 92 -3.17 14.57 18.06
CA ASP A 92 -2.56 15.87 18.42
C ASP A 92 -1.35 15.74 19.34
N SER A 93 -0.98 14.52 19.71
CA SER A 93 0.13 14.19 20.59
C SER A 93 0.74 12.83 20.17
N LEU A 94 1.98 12.58 20.57
CA LEU A 94 2.62 11.28 20.33
C LEU A 94 1.76 10.13 20.83
N ARG A 95 1.21 10.27 22.05
CA ARG A 95 0.35 9.23 22.64
C ARG A 95 -0.87 8.91 21.77
N HIS A 96 -1.52 9.91 21.21
CA HIS A 96 -2.71 9.70 20.38
C HIS A 96 -2.34 9.19 18.98
N LEU A 97 -1.21 9.66 18.44
CA LEU A 97 -0.68 9.15 17.17
C LEU A 97 -0.26 7.67 17.29
N ASP A 98 0.36 7.28 18.42
CA ASP A 98 0.76 5.90 18.68
C ASP A 98 -0.45 4.95 18.68
N LEU A 99 -1.62 5.38 19.19
CA LEU A 99 -2.86 4.58 19.14
C LEU A 99 -3.29 4.27 17.69
N GLU A 100 -3.19 5.23 16.80
CA GLU A 100 -3.48 5.02 15.37
C GLU A 100 -2.42 4.13 14.73
N GLN A 101 -1.13 4.37 15.05
CA GLN A 101 -0.01 3.60 14.50
C GLN A 101 -0.08 2.12 14.89
N GLU A 102 -0.45 1.80 16.15
CA GLU A 102 -0.64 0.41 16.59
C GLU A 102 -1.71 -0.33 15.78
N ILE A 103 -2.81 0.36 15.43
CA ILE A 103 -3.86 -0.22 14.58
C ILE A 103 -3.36 -0.39 13.14
N ILE A 104 -2.63 0.60 12.61
CA ILE A 104 -2.02 0.55 11.28
C ILE A 104 -1.09 -0.67 11.19
N ASP A 105 -0.17 -0.82 12.14
CA ASP A 105 0.84 -1.89 12.15
C ASP A 105 0.20 -3.29 12.21
N ARG A 106 -0.94 -3.41 12.88
CA ARG A 106 -1.68 -4.66 13.03
C ARG A 106 -2.55 -4.99 11.82
N ASP A 107 -3.23 -4.00 11.25
CA ASP A 107 -4.38 -4.23 10.38
C ASP A 107 -4.20 -3.75 8.93
N ALA A 108 -3.27 -2.82 8.65
CA ALA A 108 -3.09 -2.29 7.32
C ALA A 108 -2.45 -3.31 6.36
N VAL A 109 -2.93 -3.36 5.12
CA VAL A 109 -2.40 -4.23 4.06
C VAL A 109 -1.53 -3.48 3.04
N ILE A 110 -1.51 -2.15 3.12
CA ILE A 110 -0.64 -1.25 2.34
C ILE A 110 0.03 -0.27 3.29
N GLN A 111 0.93 0.55 2.79
CA GLN A 111 1.53 1.62 3.58
C GLN A 111 0.47 2.67 3.92
N VAL A 112 0.28 2.93 5.21
CA VAL A 112 -0.60 3.98 5.74
C VAL A 112 0.25 4.95 6.53
N LEU A 113 0.17 6.23 6.19
CA LEU A 113 0.93 7.32 6.80
C LEU A 113 -0.07 8.28 7.47
N PRO A 114 -0.16 8.27 8.81
CA PRO A 114 -1.11 9.12 9.50
C PRO A 114 -0.64 10.58 9.55
N TYR A 115 -1.56 11.52 9.33
CA TYR A 115 -1.33 12.94 9.63
C TYR A 115 -1.59 13.21 11.10
N ALA A 116 -0.65 13.89 11.75
CA ALA A 116 -0.88 14.48 13.06
C ALA A 116 -1.62 15.82 12.93
N SER A 117 -2.46 16.14 13.93
CA SER A 117 -3.05 17.46 14.08
C SER A 117 -2.08 18.41 14.79
N ILE A 118 -1.95 19.63 14.30
CA ILE A 118 -1.13 20.68 14.93
C ILE A 118 -1.95 21.55 15.88
N THR A 119 -3.26 21.34 15.95
CA THR A 119 -4.19 22.05 16.83
C THR A 119 -4.99 21.06 17.65
N ILE A 120 -5.30 21.46 18.86
CA ILE A 120 -6.18 20.75 19.80
C ILE A 120 -7.62 21.20 19.59
#